data_5e6026f38157cb5294238e02c1831dc2
#
_entry.id   5e6026f38157cb5294238e02c1831dc2
#
_cell.length_a   1.000
_cell.length_b   1.000
_cell.length_c   1.000
_cell.angle_alpha   90.00
_cell.angle_beta   90.00
_cell.angle_gamma   90.00
#
_symmetry.space_group_name_H-M   'P 1'
#
loop_
_entity.id
_entity.type
_entity.pdbx_description
1 polymer ?
#
loop_
_entity_poly.entity_id
_entity_poly.type
_entity_poly.pdbx_seq_one_letter_code
_entity_poly.pdbx_strand_id
1 'polypeptide(L)'
;MSPLDVYKKLPRKNCGKCPSGTCMPFAAQFLRRLVSSTDCPELDEQGRQELDAMLSGSSDWKERRLQELFQEIFSVGFSEIAERIGATVKDGELKIRYMGKDIIVTRSGFSPELNIWDKLLVLMYIKTAGSRPLTGKWVPFRQLKDGLIRSESFHEACEQSLARMFGKNPDGFLQKLYGSGAQEAEGFSARHSLIVYPLPKIPFLILLWPADEEFGPDCKVLFDSTVTDYIDVEALLYLGIALVRELGT
;
A
#
# COMPACT_ATOMS: atom_id res chain seq x y z
N MET A 1 -6.82 12.15 13.03
CA MET A 1 -8.25 12.54 13.23
C MET A 1 -9.06 11.31 13.57
N SER A 2 -9.85 11.35 14.62
CA SER A 2 -10.67 10.22 15.11
C SER A 2 -12.16 10.45 14.83
N PRO A 3 -13.01 9.39 14.85
CA PRO A 3 -14.46 9.56 14.76
C PRO A 3 -15.02 10.48 15.85
N LEU A 4 -14.36 10.53 17.02
CA LEU A 4 -14.77 11.40 18.11
C LEU A 4 -14.56 12.88 17.77
N ASP A 5 -13.53 13.22 17.01
CA ASP A 5 -13.25 14.61 16.61
C ASP A 5 -14.33 15.11 15.64
N VAL A 6 -14.75 14.27 14.69
CA VAL A 6 -15.89 14.55 13.81
C VAL A 6 -17.19 14.62 14.59
N TYR A 7 -17.44 13.68 15.51
CA TYR A 7 -18.64 13.64 16.34
C TYR A 7 -18.85 14.93 17.14
N LYS A 8 -17.76 15.55 17.64
CA LYS A 8 -17.81 16.82 18.38
C LYS A 8 -18.34 17.99 17.52
N LYS A 9 -18.21 17.91 16.21
CA LYS A 9 -18.67 18.90 15.24
C LYS A 9 -20.09 18.64 14.73
N LEU A 10 -20.64 17.46 15.00
CA LEU A 10 -22.01 17.11 14.65
C LEU A 10 -23.01 17.68 15.65
N PRO A 11 -24.29 17.87 15.25
CA PRO A 11 -25.35 18.34 16.14
C PRO A 11 -25.64 17.44 17.33
N ARG A 12 -25.20 16.19 17.30
CA ARG A 12 -25.32 15.15 18.35
C ARG A 12 -26.75 14.83 18.77
N LYS A 13 -27.74 15.15 17.93
CA LYS A 13 -29.16 14.94 18.19
C LYS A 13 -29.62 13.48 18.05
N ASN A 14 -28.80 12.63 17.38
CA ASN A 14 -29.13 11.23 17.04
C ASN A 14 -30.55 11.10 16.44
N CYS A 15 -30.93 12.04 15.56
CA CYS A 15 -32.29 12.25 15.09
C CYS A 15 -32.80 11.18 14.08
N GLY A 16 -31.95 10.27 13.62
CA GLY A 16 -32.33 9.21 12.68
C GLY A 16 -32.54 9.66 11.23
N LYS A 17 -32.32 10.95 10.89
CA LYS A 17 -32.65 11.50 9.57
C LYS A 17 -31.56 11.30 8.52
N CYS A 18 -30.38 10.80 8.89
CA CYS A 18 -29.27 10.51 7.98
C CYS A 18 -29.14 9.00 7.70
N PRO A 19 -28.45 8.60 6.62
CA PRO A 19 -28.26 7.20 6.27
C PRO A 19 -27.62 6.36 7.38
N SER A 20 -26.82 6.96 8.25
CA SER A 20 -26.13 6.30 9.36
C SER A 20 -26.98 6.12 10.63
N GLY A 21 -28.18 6.65 10.68
CA GLY A 21 -29.13 6.55 11.78
C GLY A 21 -28.77 7.38 13.02
N THR A 22 -27.52 7.40 13.46
CA THR A 22 -27.05 8.17 14.60
C THR A 22 -25.73 8.87 14.33
N CYS A 23 -25.39 9.91 15.16
CA CYS A 23 -24.26 10.79 14.88
C CYS A 23 -22.88 10.11 15.01
N MET A 24 -22.70 9.10 15.88
CA MET A 24 -21.41 8.41 16.00
C MET A 24 -21.09 7.50 14.82
N PRO A 25 -21.98 6.63 14.34
CA PRO A 25 -21.81 5.93 13.07
C PRO A 25 -21.62 6.86 11.88
N PHE A 26 -22.35 8.00 11.83
CA PHE A 26 -22.14 9.01 10.80
C PHE A 26 -20.69 9.53 10.83
N ALA A 27 -20.17 9.88 12.00
CA ALA A 27 -18.79 10.36 12.14
C ALA A 27 -17.75 9.34 11.65
N ALA A 28 -17.96 8.05 11.95
CA ALA A 28 -17.09 6.98 11.48
C ALA A 28 -17.16 6.76 9.96
N GLN A 29 -18.37 6.80 9.38
CA GLN A 29 -18.59 6.66 7.94
C GLN A 29 -18.10 7.89 7.16
N PHE A 30 -18.23 9.09 7.74
CA PHE A 30 -17.73 10.33 7.16
C PHE A 30 -16.20 10.30 6.98
N LEU A 31 -15.45 9.86 7.99
CA LEU A 31 -13.99 9.68 7.87
C LEU A 31 -13.59 8.65 6.81
N ARG A 32 -14.45 7.64 6.57
CA ARG A 32 -14.27 6.64 5.51
C ARG A 32 -14.77 7.11 4.15
N ARG A 33 -15.30 8.34 4.05
CA ARG A 33 -15.92 8.90 2.84
C ARG A 33 -17.09 8.07 2.30
N LEU A 34 -17.79 7.37 3.17
CA LEU A 34 -19.00 6.60 2.83
C LEU A 34 -20.28 7.46 2.90
N VAL A 35 -20.20 8.60 3.60
CA VAL A 35 -21.22 9.65 3.65
C VAL A 35 -20.54 11.01 3.54
N SER A 36 -21.29 12.03 3.06
CA SER A 36 -20.85 13.41 2.92
C SER A 36 -21.43 14.30 4.02
N SER A 37 -20.91 15.52 4.18
CA SER A 37 -21.46 16.51 5.12
C SER A 37 -22.92 16.85 4.81
N THR A 38 -23.31 16.79 3.52
CA THR A 38 -24.68 17.07 3.05
C THR A 38 -25.68 15.99 3.43
N ASP A 39 -25.24 14.77 3.78
CA ASP A 39 -26.13 13.67 4.20
C ASP A 39 -26.67 13.86 5.63
N CYS A 40 -26.15 14.83 6.37
CA CYS A 40 -26.72 15.23 7.66
C CYS A 40 -27.63 16.46 7.50
N PRO A 41 -28.96 16.31 7.52
CA PRO A 41 -29.89 17.45 7.33
C PRO A 41 -29.91 18.44 8.48
N GLU A 42 -29.37 18.08 9.64
CA GLU A 42 -29.32 18.91 10.84
C GLU A 42 -28.03 19.75 10.93
N LEU A 43 -27.11 19.63 9.97
CA LEU A 43 -25.95 20.50 9.82
C LEU A 43 -26.33 21.74 9.03
N ASP A 44 -25.99 22.90 9.56
CA ASP A 44 -26.00 24.15 8.83
C ASP A 44 -24.81 24.25 7.85
N GLU A 45 -24.81 25.28 7.03
CA GLU A 45 -23.77 25.50 6.03
C GLU A 45 -22.38 25.65 6.65
N GLN A 46 -22.27 26.32 7.79
CA GLN A 46 -21.02 26.49 8.49
C GLN A 46 -20.51 25.13 9.03
N GLY A 47 -21.38 24.32 9.64
CA GLY A 47 -21.03 22.98 10.13
C GLY A 47 -20.60 22.04 9.02
N ARG A 48 -21.20 22.15 7.82
CA ARG A 48 -20.77 21.38 6.62
C ARG A 48 -19.38 21.81 6.19
N GLN A 49 -19.12 23.10 6.06
CA GLN A 49 -17.82 23.64 5.68
C GLN A 49 -16.73 23.24 6.70
N GLU A 50 -17.02 23.29 8.00
CA GLU A 50 -16.09 22.83 9.05
C GLU A 50 -15.76 21.34 8.92
N LEU A 51 -16.77 20.48 8.67
CA LEU A 51 -16.55 19.06 8.48
C LEU A 51 -15.74 18.77 7.21
N ASP A 52 -16.07 19.41 6.09
CA ASP A 52 -15.37 19.23 4.82
C ASP A 52 -13.92 19.73 4.91
N ALA A 53 -13.68 20.84 5.64
CA ALA A 53 -12.34 21.32 5.95
C ALA A 53 -11.53 20.33 6.77
N MET A 54 -12.16 19.56 7.70
CA MET A 54 -11.48 18.50 8.43
C MET A 54 -10.99 17.37 7.50
N LEU A 55 -11.78 17.01 6.47
CA LEU A 55 -11.35 16.02 5.46
C LEU A 55 -10.28 16.58 4.51
N SER A 56 -10.35 17.87 4.19
CA SER A 56 -9.36 18.56 3.35
C SER A 56 -8.00 18.62 4.05
N GLY A 57 -7.97 18.90 5.36
CA GLY A 57 -6.74 18.84 6.16
C GLY A 57 -6.10 17.45 6.22
N SER A 58 -6.86 16.37 5.99
CA SER A 58 -6.30 15.02 5.88
C SER A 58 -5.67 14.76 4.50
N SER A 59 -6.07 15.45 3.45
CA SER A 59 -5.41 15.44 2.14
C SER A 59 -4.07 16.20 2.19
N ASP A 60 -4.06 17.34 2.87
CA ASP A 60 -2.91 18.24 3.00
C ASP A 60 -1.67 17.59 3.68
N TRP A 61 -1.83 16.67 4.64
CA TRP A 61 -0.68 16.02 5.26
C TRP A 61 0.07 15.08 4.32
N LYS A 62 -0.64 14.41 3.39
CA LYS A 62 -0.01 13.50 2.41
C LYS A 62 0.80 14.30 1.40
N GLU A 63 0.23 15.39 0.90
CA GLU A 63 0.90 16.28 -0.04
C GLU A 63 2.10 16.95 0.61
N ARG A 64 1.95 17.41 1.86
CA ARG A 64 3.06 17.95 2.65
C ARG A 64 4.16 16.90 2.84
N ARG A 65 3.81 15.67 3.25
CA ARG A 65 4.76 14.60 3.42
C ARG A 65 5.46 14.22 2.11
N LEU A 66 4.71 14.25 0.99
CA LEU A 66 5.27 14.04 -0.33
C LEU A 66 6.33 15.10 -0.67
N GLN A 67 6.02 16.37 -0.43
CA GLN A 67 6.94 17.48 -0.66
C GLN A 67 8.21 17.38 0.22
N GLU A 68 8.05 17.06 1.51
CA GLU A 68 9.17 16.83 2.42
C GLU A 68 10.09 15.72 1.91
N LEU A 69 9.52 14.56 1.51
CA LEU A 69 10.29 13.44 0.97
C LEU A 69 11.02 13.83 -0.32
N PHE A 70 10.37 14.56 -1.22
CA PHE A 70 11.04 15.08 -2.40
C PHE A 70 12.25 15.94 -2.06
N GLN A 71 12.10 16.90 -1.15
CA GLN A 71 13.21 17.76 -0.72
C GLN A 71 14.36 16.96 -0.11
N GLU A 72 14.07 15.99 0.77
CA GLU A 72 15.05 15.12 1.39
C GLU A 72 15.83 14.31 0.35
N ILE A 73 15.15 13.67 -0.59
CA ILE A 73 15.74 12.80 -1.62
C ILE A 73 16.60 13.61 -2.60
N PHE A 74 16.11 14.75 -3.07
CA PHE A 74 16.85 15.57 -4.02
C PHE A 74 18.04 16.33 -3.41
N SER A 75 18.14 16.38 -2.08
CA SER A 75 19.32 16.93 -1.40
C SER A 75 20.52 15.99 -1.44
N VAL A 76 20.28 14.67 -1.53
CA VAL A 76 21.37 13.64 -1.50
C VAL A 76 21.90 13.35 -2.91
N GLY A 77 21.10 13.53 -3.94
CA GLY A 77 21.45 13.17 -5.32
C GLY A 77 21.21 11.69 -5.64
N PHE A 78 20.66 11.41 -6.81
CA PHE A 78 20.28 10.06 -7.21
C PHE A 78 21.45 9.12 -7.52
N SER A 79 22.58 9.66 -7.98
CA SER A 79 23.70 8.86 -8.45
C SER A 79 24.31 7.96 -7.36
N GLU A 80 24.27 8.40 -6.10
CA GLU A 80 24.84 7.67 -4.97
C GLU A 80 23.96 6.51 -4.49
N ILE A 81 22.66 6.61 -4.74
CA ILE A 81 21.68 5.66 -4.21
C ILE A 81 21.10 4.71 -5.27
N ALA A 82 21.14 5.09 -6.54
CA ALA A 82 20.44 4.37 -7.61
C ALA A 82 20.84 2.89 -7.69
N GLU A 83 22.13 2.58 -7.70
CA GLU A 83 22.62 1.21 -7.77
C GLU A 83 22.13 0.37 -6.58
N ARG A 84 22.19 0.94 -5.37
CA ARG A 84 21.77 0.24 -4.14
C ARG A 84 20.30 -0.16 -4.17
N ILE A 85 19.46 0.69 -4.74
CA ILE A 85 18.01 0.45 -4.84
C ILE A 85 17.58 -0.21 -6.16
N GLY A 86 18.53 -0.61 -7.01
CA GLY A 86 18.22 -1.25 -8.30
C GLY A 86 17.56 -0.31 -9.31
N ALA A 87 17.88 0.98 -9.25
CA ALA A 87 17.42 2.01 -10.16
C ALA A 87 18.57 2.48 -11.07
N THR A 88 18.25 3.26 -12.09
CA THR A 88 19.23 3.90 -12.99
C THR A 88 18.99 5.40 -13.03
N VAL A 89 20.08 6.17 -13.23
CA VAL A 89 20.02 7.62 -13.40
C VAL A 89 20.40 8.00 -14.81
N LYS A 90 19.56 8.80 -15.46
CA LYS A 90 19.84 9.39 -16.76
C LYS A 90 19.36 10.84 -16.77
N ASP A 91 20.21 11.75 -17.21
CA ASP A 91 19.91 13.20 -17.33
C ASP A 91 19.37 13.84 -16.04
N GLY A 92 19.81 13.33 -14.86
CA GLY A 92 19.35 13.79 -13.54
C GLY A 92 18.00 13.23 -13.10
N GLU A 93 17.40 12.36 -13.88
CA GLU A 93 16.14 11.66 -13.58
C GLU A 93 16.43 10.23 -13.08
N LEU A 94 15.65 9.77 -12.10
CA LEU A 94 15.74 8.41 -11.58
C LEU A 94 14.70 7.51 -12.25
N LYS A 95 15.16 6.50 -12.99
CA LYS A 95 14.31 5.45 -13.53
C LYS A 95 14.30 4.26 -12.58
N ILE A 96 13.13 3.86 -12.13
CA ILE A 96 12.92 2.73 -11.21
C ILE A 96 11.73 1.89 -11.62
N ARG A 97 11.79 0.59 -11.38
CA ARG A 97 10.67 -0.31 -11.63
C ARG A 97 9.72 -0.35 -10.44
N TYR A 98 8.42 -0.14 -10.68
CA TYR A 98 7.37 -0.22 -9.68
C TYR A 98 6.19 -1.02 -10.23
N MET A 99 5.76 -2.07 -9.50
CA MET A 99 4.66 -2.97 -9.92
C MET A 99 4.82 -3.50 -11.36
N GLY A 100 6.05 -3.86 -11.74
CA GLY A 100 6.35 -4.36 -13.08
C GLY A 100 6.47 -3.30 -14.18
N LYS A 101 6.23 -2.01 -13.89
CA LYS A 101 6.28 -0.88 -14.84
C LYS A 101 7.48 0.02 -14.55
N ASP A 102 8.08 0.55 -15.59
CA ASP A 102 9.12 1.58 -15.45
C ASP A 102 8.47 2.92 -15.09
N ILE A 103 8.97 3.55 -14.06
CA ILE A 103 8.59 4.91 -13.66
C ILE A 103 9.82 5.81 -13.60
N ILE A 104 9.63 7.08 -13.93
CA ILE A 104 10.67 8.12 -13.88
C ILE A 104 10.30 9.06 -12.72
N VAL A 105 11.25 9.29 -11.84
CA VAL A 105 11.13 10.26 -10.74
C VAL A 105 11.99 11.46 -11.07
N THR A 106 11.35 12.63 -11.17
CA THR A 106 11.99 13.91 -11.46
C THR A 106 11.76 14.89 -10.31
N ARG A 107 12.38 16.06 -10.37
CA ARG A 107 12.10 17.15 -9.42
C ARG A 107 10.66 17.67 -9.48
N SER A 108 10.00 17.50 -10.62
CA SER A 108 8.62 17.96 -10.86
C SER A 108 7.55 16.89 -10.56
N GLY A 109 7.93 15.62 -10.35
CA GLY A 109 6.98 14.55 -10.09
C GLY A 109 7.35 13.21 -10.68
N PHE A 110 6.34 12.45 -11.07
CA PHE A 110 6.46 11.07 -11.57
C PHE A 110 5.93 10.98 -13.00
N SER A 111 6.55 10.12 -13.81
CA SER A 111 6.08 9.77 -15.14
C SER A 111 6.17 8.24 -15.34
N PRO A 112 5.05 7.54 -15.64
CA PRO A 112 3.68 8.04 -15.62
C PRO A 112 3.23 8.54 -14.24
N GLU A 113 2.15 9.30 -14.21
CA GLU A 113 1.58 9.82 -12.95
C GLU A 113 1.09 8.68 -12.07
N LEU A 114 1.40 8.75 -10.77
CA LEU A 114 1.00 7.79 -9.75
C LEU A 114 0.00 8.42 -8.78
N ASN A 115 -0.84 7.59 -8.15
CA ASN A 115 -1.63 8.08 -7.03
C ASN A 115 -0.74 8.45 -5.83
N ILE A 116 -1.27 9.24 -4.91
CA ILE A 116 -0.51 9.80 -3.79
C ILE A 116 0.15 8.72 -2.90
N TRP A 117 -0.50 7.58 -2.72
CA TRP A 117 0.02 6.49 -1.88
C TRP A 117 1.21 5.79 -2.54
N ASP A 118 1.12 5.53 -3.84
CA ASP A 118 2.20 4.92 -4.61
C ASP A 118 3.42 5.85 -4.67
N LYS A 119 3.20 7.16 -4.84
CA LYS A 119 4.27 8.17 -4.76
C LYS A 119 5.00 8.12 -3.43
N LEU A 120 4.23 8.07 -2.32
CA LEU A 120 4.81 7.99 -0.97
C LEU A 120 5.63 6.70 -0.78
N LEU A 121 5.12 5.53 -1.22
CA LEU A 121 5.82 4.25 -1.13
C LEU A 121 7.16 4.28 -1.89
N VAL A 122 7.13 4.77 -3.14
CA VAL A 122 8.34 4.87 -3.97
C VAL A 122 9.36 5.83 -3.34
N LEU A 123 8.93 7.01 -2.85
CA LEU A 123 9.83 7.95 -2.22
C LEU A 123 10.38 7.43 -0.88
N MET A 124 9.59 6.74 -0.07
CA MET A 124 10.08 6.11 1.16
C MET A 124 11.16 5.07 0.87
N TYR A 125 10.95 4.23 -0.15
CA TYR A 125 11.95 3.27 -0.62
C TYR A 125 13.25 3.98 -1.09
N ILE A 126 13.14 5.00 -1.91
CA ILE A 126 14.30 5.78 -2.40
C ILE A 126 15.03 6.44 -1.23
N LYS A 127 14.31 7.05 -0.29
CA LYS A 127 14.88 7.70 0.90
C LYS A 127 15.64 6.72 1.78
N THR A 128 15.07 5.54 2.03
CA THR A 128 15.70 4.52 2.87
C THR A 128 16.98 4.01 2.23
N ALA A 129 16.99 3.83 0.91
CA ALA A 129 18.15 3.47 0.10
C ALA A 129 19.03 2.38 0.76
N GLY A 130 18.41 1.28 1.18
CA GLY A 130 19.07 0.18 1.87
C GLY A 130 20.33 -0.31 1.15
N SER A 131 21.25 -0.87 1.91
CA SER A 131 22.57 -1.28 1.39
C SER A 131 22.89 -2.77 1.56
N ARG A 132 22.11 -3.48 2.37
CA ARG A 132 22.35 -4.92 2.61
C ARG A 132 21.88 -5.73 1.40
N PRO A 133 22.72 -6.66 0.88
CA PRO A 133 22.30 -7.52 -0.19
C PRO A 133 21.11 -8.41 0.24
N LEU A 134 20.26 -8.77 -0.72
CA LEU A 134 19.25 -9.80 -0.49
C LEU A 134 19.94 -11.14 -0.20
N THR A 135 19.42 -11.86 0.80
CA THR A 135 20.03 -13.08 1.32
C THR A 135 19.45 -14.37 0.71
N GLY A 136 18.28 -14.28 0.10
CA GLY A 136 17.49 -15.46 -0.30
C GLY A 136 16.87 -16.23 0.87
N LYS A 137 17.01 -15.71 2.10
CA LYS A 137 16.38 -16.30 3.28
C LYS A 137 14.97 -15.76 3.42
N TRP A 138 13.99 -16.60 3.13
CA TRP A 138 12.58 -16.26 3.15
C TRP A 138 11.97 -16.38 4.54
N VAL A 139 11.29 -15.34 4.98
CA VAL A 139 10.62 -15.27 6.28
C VAL A 139 9.20 -14.69 6.12
N PRO A 140 8.22 -15.13 6.93
CA PRO A 140 6.90 -14.54 6.93
C PRO A 140 6.93 -13.12 7.53
N PHE A 141 5.94 -12.30 7.19
CA PHE A 141 5.83 -10.90 7.63
C PHE A 141 6.04 -10.72 9.15
N ARG A 142 5.48 -11.60 9.97
CA ARG A 142 5.59 -11.56 11.43
C ARG A 142 7.02 -11.71 11.97
N GLN A 143 7.95 -12.26 11.19
CA GLN A 143 9.35 -12.47 11.58
C GLN A 143 10.26 -11.32 11.13
N LEU A 144 9.74 -10.39 10.35
CA LEU A 144 10.43 -9.15 10.04
C LEU A 144 10.55 -8.27 11.27
N LYS A 145 11.54 -7.39 11.30
CA LYS A 145 11.68 -6.40 12.36
C LYS A 145 10.38 -5.59 12.47
N ASP A 146 9.79 -5.53 13.66
CA ASP A 146 8.51 -4.87 13.98
C ASP A 146 7.27 -5.45 13.26
N GLY A 147 7.42 -6.57 12.54
CA GLY A 147 6.35 -7.20 11.76
C GLY A 147 5.22 -7.83 12.57
N LEU A 148 5.49 -8.25 13.81
CA LEU A 148 4.52 -8.96 14.64
C LEU A 148 3.23 -8.15 14.86
N ILE A 149 3.35 -6.84 15.12
CA ILE A 149 2.22 -5.95 15.44
C ILE A 149 1.25 -5.81 14.25
N ARG A 150 1.76 -5.88 13.02
CA ARG A 150 0.99 -5.71 11.79
C ARG A 150 0.71 -7.01 11.04
N SER A 151 1.12 -8.15 11.59
CA SER A 151 1.01 -9.43 10.89
C SER A 151 -0.42 -9.82 10.55
N GLU A 152 -1.37 -9.59 11.46
CA GLU A 152 -2.79 -9.86 11.19
C GLU A 152 -3.33 -8.93 10.10
N SER A 153 -3.02 -7.64 10.17
CA SER A 153 -3.43 -6.68 9.14
C SER A 153 -2.86 -7.04 7.76
N PHE A 154 -1.61 -7.54 7.71
CA PHE A 154 -1.02 -8.02 6.46
C PHE A 154 -1.71 -9.28 5.96
N HIS A 155 -1.98 -10.24 6.85
CA HIS A 155 -2.69 -11.46 6.51
C HIS A 155 -4.07 -11.17 5.90
N GLU A 156 -4.89 -10.36 6.56
CA GLU A 156 -6.24 -10.01 6.09
C GLU A 156 -6.22 -9.19 4.79
N ALA A 157 -5.41 -8.13 4.74
CA ALA A 157 -5.42 -7.22 3.61
C ALA A 157 -4.71 -7.79 2.36
N CYS A 158 -3.68 -8.60 2.54
CA CYS A 158 -2.85 -9.11 1.45
C CYS A 158 -3.07 -10.60 1.20
N GLU A 159 -2.68 -11.49 2.13
CA GLU A 159 -2.70 -12.94 1.88
C GLU A 159 -4.11 -13.46 1.58
N GLN A 160 -5.10 -13.13 2.41
CA GLN A 160 -6.50 -13.54 2.17
C GLN A 160 -7.08 -12.93 0.89
N SER A 161 -6.68 -11.70 0.55
CA SER A 161 -7.14 -11.05 -0.69
C SER A 161 -6.57 -11.73 -1.93
N LEU A 162 -5.27 -12.06 -1.92
CA LEU A 162 -4.62 -12.83 -2.99
C LEU A 162 -5.21 -14.24 -3.11
N ALA A 163 -5.46 -14.94 -1.99
CA ALA A 163 -6.10 -16.25 -1.97
C ALA A 163 -7.49 -16.22 -2.62
N ARG A 164 -8.32 -15.23 -2.25
CA ARG A 164 -9.66 -15.05 -2.84
C ARG A 164 -9.60 -14.77 -4.34
N MET A 165 -8.66 -13.92 -4.79
CA MET A 165 -8.50 -13.61 -6.21
C MET A 165 -8.04 -14.85 -7.00
N PHE A 166 -7.07 -15.59 -6.46
CA PHE A 166 -6.60 -16.84 -7.02
C PHE A 166 -7.73 -17.87 -7.10
N GLY A 167 -8.48 -18.10 -6.01
CA GLY A 167 -9.58 -19.05 -5.97
C GLY A 167 -10.71 -18.71 -6.93
N LYS A 168 -10.96 -17.41 -7.21
CA LYS A 168 -12.00 -16.98 -8.15
C LYS A 168 -11.64 -17.24 -9.62
N ASN A 169 -10.39 -17.03 -9.99
CA ASN A 169 -9.89 -17.22 -11.36
C ASN A 169 -8.38 -17.51 -11.33
N PRO A 170 -7.96 -18.78 -11.09
CA PRO A 170 -6.56 -19.14 -10.97
C PRO A 170 -5.73 -18.74 -12.18
N ASP A 171 -6.17 -19.10 -13.38
CA ASP A 171 -5.40 -18.85 -14.61
C ASP A 171 -5.24 -17.35 -14.88
N GLY A 172 -6.31 -16.59 -14.76
CA GLY A 172 -6.28 -15.14 -14.95
C GLY A 172 -5.42 -14.43 -13.89
N PHE A 173 -5.43 -14.91 -12.65
CA PHE A 173 -4.58 -14.40 -11.58
C PHE A 173 -3.10 -14.67 -11.84
N LEU A 174 -2.74 -15.90 -12.23
CA LEU A 174 -1.37 -16.27 -12.59
C LEU A 174 -0.89 -15.47 -13.80
N GLN A 175 -1.73 -15.30 -14.83
CA GLN A 175 -1.41 -14.48 -16.00
C GLN A 175 -1.06 -13.03 -15.61
N LYS A 176 -1.81 -12.42 -14.68
CA LYS A 176 -1.52 -11.07 -14.16
C LYS A 176 -0.19 -11.05 -13.40
N LEU A 177 0.09 -12.04 -12.56
CA LEU A 177 1.38 -12.14 -11.86
C LEU A 177 2.54 -12.23 -12.85
N TYR A 178 2.46 -13.10 -13.85
CA TYR A 178 3.50 -13.19 -14.90
C TYR A 178 3.61 -11.88 -15.69
N GLY A 179 2.48 -11.24 -16.01
CA GLY A 179 2.45 -9.93 -16.67
C GLY A 179 3.14 -8.82 -15.86
N SER A 180 3.14 -8.91 -14.55
CA SER A 180 3.90 -8.00 -13.66
C SER A 180 5.38 -8.36 -13.51
N GLY A 181 5.84 -9.42 -14.18
CA GLY A 181 7.22 -9.88 -14.18
C GLY A 181 7.54 -10.90 -13.09
N ALA A 182 6.53 -11.59 -12.55
CA ALA A 182 6.75 -12.68 -11.61
C ALA A 182 7.51 -13.84 -12.26
N GLN A 183 8.38 -14.48 -11.48
CA GLN A 183 9.20 -15.61 -11.87
C GLN A 183 8.87 -16.82 -10.99
N GLU A 184 8.90 -18.01 -11.55
CA GLU A 184 8.73 -19.24 -10.77
C GLU A 184 9.86 -19.42 -9.77
N ALA A 185 9.52 -19.93 -8.61
CA ALA A 185 10.45 -20.28 -7.53
C ALA A 185 10.33 -21.78 -7.23
N GLU A 186 11.46 -22.44 -7.12
CA GLU A 186 11.53 -23.87 -6.79
C GLU A 186 11.82 -24.10 -5.30
N GLY A 187 11.54 -25.33 -4.83
CA GLY A 187 11.89 -25.75 -3.47
C GLY A 187 10.80 -25.45 -2.43
N PHE A 188 9.58 -25.09 -2.84
CA PHE A 188 8.44 -24.82 -1.94
C PHE A 188 7.33 -25.85 -2.17
N SER A 189 6.57 -26.15 -1.12
CA SER A 189 5.47 -27.13 -1.14
C SER A 189 4.15 -26.60 -1.73
N ALA A 190 4.09 -25.32 -2.08
CA ALA A 190 2.90 -24.74 -2.69
C ALA A 190 2.71 -25.22 -4.14
N ARG A 191 1.47 -25.25 -4.63
CA ARG A 191 1.18 -25.61 -6.02
C ARG A 191 1.79 -24.63 -7.00
N HIS A 192 1.77 -23.33 -6.66
CA HIS A 192 2.45 -22.27 -7.39
C HIS A 192 3.30 -21.45 -6.42
N SER A 193 4.54 -21.23 -6.78
CA SER A 193 5.50 -20.46 -6.01
C SER A 193 6.12 -19.43 -6.94
N LEU A 194 5.86 -18.15 -6.70
CA LEU A 194 6.19 -17.06 -7.61
C LEU A 194 6.88 -15.93 -6.86
N ILE A 195 7.99 -15.43 -7.39
CA ILE A 195 8.64 -14.22 -6.88
C ILE A 195 8.25 -13.05 -7.76
N VAL A 196 7.65 -12.03 -7.18
CA VAL A 196 7.36 -10.75 -7.81
C VAL A 196 8.13 -9.64 -7.10
N TYR A 197 8.53 -8.63 -7.83
CA TYR A 197 9.26 -7.47 -7.31
C TYR A 197 8.41 -6.21 -7.44
N PRO A 198 7.58 -5.86 -6.43
CA PRO A 198 6.86 -4.60 -6.43
C PRO A 198 7.80 -3.38 -6.50
N LEU A 199 8.99 -3.51 -5.89
CA LEU A 199 10.13 -2.61 -6.01
C LEU A 199 11.41 -3.44 -6.16
N PRO A 200 12.50 -2.94 -6.78
CA PRO A 200 13.62 -3.76 -7.23
C PRO A 200 14.33 -4.60 -6.16
N LYS A 201 14.37 -4.13 -4.91
CA LYS A 201 14.98 -4.84 -3.77
C LYS A 201 13.95 -5.35 -2.76
N ILE A 202 12.68 -5.41 -3.15
CA ILE A 202 11.59 -5.87 -2.30
C ILE A 202 10.92 -7.09 -2.97
N PRO A 203 11.52 -8.28 -2.90
CA PRO A 203 10.90 -9.50 -3.42
C PRO A 203 9.77 -9.97 -2.50
N PHE A 204 8.64 -10.31 -3.11
CA PHE A 204 7.54 -11.05 -2.49
C PHE A 204 7.52 -12.45 -3.06
N LEU A 205 7.79 -13.45 -2.26
CA LEU A 205 7.57 -14.85 -2.62
C LEU A 205 6.13 -15.22 -2.27
N ILE A 206 5.31 -15.37 -3.29
CA ILE A 206 3.89 -15.70 -3.20
C ILE A 206 3.72 -17.20 -3.38
N LEU A 207 3.22 -17.85 -2.35
CA LEU A 207 2.91 -19.28 -2.31
C LEU A 207 1.39 -19.44 -2.38
N LEU A 208 0.91 -20.23 -3.35
CA LEU A 208 -0.52 -20.40 -3.63
C LEU A 208 -0.90 -21.87 -3.59
N TRP A 209 -1.97 -22.15 -2.88
CA TRP A 209 -2.62 -23.45 -2.83
C TRP A 209 -4.05 -23.31 -3.39
N PRO A 210 -4.43 -24.10 -4.41
CA PRO A 210 -5.82 -24.12 -4.89
C PRO A 210 -6.73 -24.70 -3.81
N ALA A 211 -8.02 -24.41 -3.90
CA ALA A 211 -9.01 -25.11 -3.09
C ALA A 211 -9.00 -26.63 -3.38
N ASP A 212 -9.24 -27.41 -2.36
CA ASP A 212 -9.49 -28.85 -2.44
C ASP A 212 -10.84 -29.21 -1.77
N GLU A 213 -11.08 -30.49 -1.50
CA GLU A 213 -12.34 -30.98 -0.94
C GLU A 213 -12.57 -30.51 0.51
N GLU A 214 -11.50 -30.21 1.26
CA GLU A 214 -11.55 -29.88 2.69
C GLU A 214 -11.25 -28.38 2.94
N PHE A 215 -10.42 -27.76 2.12
CA PHE A 215 -9.92 -26.41 2.34
C PHE A 215 -10.16 -25.50 1.15
N GLY A 216 -10.48 -24.25 1.45
CA GLY A 216 -10.52 -23.18 0.44
C GLY A 216 -9.12 -22.81 -0.07
N PRO A 217 -9.03 -21.93 -1.10
CA PRO A 217 -7.75 -21.48 -1.61
C PRO A 217 -6.97 -20.73 -0.52
N ASP A 218 -5.67 -20.94 -0.46
CA ASP A 218 -4.79 -20.26 0.50
C ASP A 218 -3.62 -19.57 -0.19
N CYS A 219 -3.09 -18.55 0.46
CA CYS A 219 -1.93 -17.79 0.03
C CYS A 219 -1.05 -17.42 1.22
N LYS A 220 0.26 -17.60 1.04
CA LYS A 220 1.27 -17.04 1.94
C LYS A 220 2.25 -16.18 1.17
N VAL A 221 2.65 -15.08 1.81
CA VAL A 221 3.67 -14.19 1.25
C VAL A 221 4.87 -14.18 2.18
N LEU A 222 6.02 -14.55 1.62
CA LEU A 222 7.29 -14.51 2.32
C LEU A 222 8.17 -13.40 1.74
N PHE A 223 9.08 -12.90 2.56
CA PHE A 223 9.98 -11.80 2.26
C PHE A 223 11.43 -12.22 2.47
N ASP A 224 12.35 -11.62 1.73
CA ASP A 224 13.75 -11.72 2.10
C ASP A 224 13.97 -11.11 3.49
N SER A 225 14.75 -11.76 4.34
CA SER A 225 14.98 -11.35 5.73
C SER A 225 15.60 -9.95 5.87
N THR A 226 16.14 -9.38 4.79
CA THR A 226 16.75 -8.04 4.76
C THR A 226 15.82 -6.97 4.18
N VAL A 227 14.59 -7.30 3.82
CA VAL A 227 13.67 -6.37 3.16
C VAL A 227 13.44 -5.07 3.97
N THR A 228 13.47 -5.16 5.31
CA THR A 228 13.30 -3.99 6.20
C THR A 228 14.48 -3.02 6.21
N ASP A 229 15.58 -3.36 5.56
CA ASP A 229 16.66 -2.41 5.26
C ASP A 229 16.26 -1.38 4.19
N TYR A 230 15.31 -1.74 3.32
CA TYR A 230 14.89 -0.95 2.16
C TYR A 230 13.58 -0.20 2.40
N ILE A 231 12.74 -0.72 3.27
CA ILE A 231 11.42 -0.13 3.57
C ILE A 231 10.99 -0.58 4.98
N ASP A 232 10.34 0.29 5.74
CA ASP A 232 9.80 -0.13 7.03
C ASP A 232 8.59 -1.06 6.87
N VAL A 233 8.24 -1.75 7.95
CA VAL A 233 7.19 -2.77 7.94
C VAL A 233 5.79 -2.19 7.71
N GLU A 234 5.55 -0.95 8.09
CA GLU A 234 4.28 -0.26 7.84
C GLU A 234 4.14 0.03 6.34
N ALA A 235 5.17 0.59 5.72
CA ALA A 235 5.19 0.83 4.28
C ALA A 235 5.19 -0.49 3.47
N LEU A 236 5.81 -1.56 3.98
CA LEU A 236 5.75 -2.89 3.38
C LEU A 236 4.32 -3.46 3.36
N LEU A 237 3.53 -3.24 4.42
CA LEU A 237 2.10 -3.58 4.45
C LEU A 237 1.34 -2.85 3.34
N TYR A 238 1.55 -1.53 3.21
CA TYR A 238 0.89 -0.75 2.15
C TYR A 238 1.37 -1.12 0.75
N LEU A 239 2.62 -1.55 0.60
CA LEU A 239 3.14 -2.08 -0.67
C LEU A 239 2.44 -3.39 -1.04
N GLY A 240 2.16 -4.27 -0.08
CA GLY A 240 1.33 -5.46 -0.27
C GLY A 240 -0.09 -5.14 -0.70
N ILE A 241 -0.73 -4.14 -0.06
CA ILE A 241 -2.07 -3.65 -0.45
C ILE A 241 -2.04 -3.07 -1.88
N ALA A 242 -0.99 -2.34 -2.25
CA ALA A 242 -0.82 -1.81 -3.59
C ALA A 242 -0.68 -2.93 -4.64
N LEU A 243 0.05 -4.02 -4.32
CA LEU A 243 0.13 -5.19 -5.18
C LEU A 243 -1.24 -5.87 -5.36
N VAL A 244 -2.00 -6.07 -4.28
CA VAL A 244 -3.37 -6.61 -4.35
C VAL A 244 -4.25 -5.75 -5.25
N ARG A 245 -4.18 -4.43 -5.13
CA ARG A 245 -4.93 -3.50 -6.00
C ARG A 245 -4.53 -3.64 -7.46
N GLU A 246 -3.23 -3.68 -7.76
CA GLU A 246 -2.73 -3.83 -9.15
C GLU A 246 -3.19 -5.14 -9.79
N LEU A 247 -3.17 -6.24 -9.04
CA LEU A 247 -3.63 -7.54 -9.52
C LEU A 247 -5.17 -7.64 -9.60
N GLY A 248 -5.90 -6.78 -8.89
CA GLY A 248 -7.37 -6.73 -8.88
C GLY A 248 -7.97 -5.93 -10.04
N THR A 249 -7.21 -5.09 -10.70
CA THR A 249 -7.62 -4.33 -11.89
C THR A 249 -7.52 -5.16 -13.15
#